data_79019ed9ed6693fe724ce074852caf5b
#
_entry.id   79019ed9ed6693fe724ce074852caf5b
#
_cell.length_a   1.000
_cell.length_b   1.000
_cell.length_c   1.000
_cell.angle_alpha   90.00
_cell.angle_beta   90.00
_cell.angle_gamma   90.00
#
_symmetry.space_group_name_H-M   'P 1'
#
loop_
_entity.id
_entity.type
_entity.pdbx_description
1 polymer ?
#
loop_
_entity_poly.entity_id
_entity_poly.type
_entity_poly.pdbx_seq_one_letter_code
_entity_poly.pdbx_strand_id
1 'polypeptide(L)'
;MEDTKTEVLEQYDFQVNNSYRGRDARILDTDQGLLSLREYSGSQRKLQFQDSLLEHLRGEGFLADFIVKNKEGGLTSKDREERPFVVRVWYEGKECSLREEAQVKKAVECLARLHRCCRGIALPEGVEAADFVQDVSGILERHNREMRKTRSYVRSRRGKTDFEAAFLQCYPEFYEKGARAAEALAQSAYGNLSAQAVQERRVCHGSFHQHNVLFSGGKTVLLQFDRCHVGVQLSDLYDFMRKVME
;
A
#
# COMPACT_ATOMS: atom_id res chain seq x y z
N MET A 1 -21.27 14.93 12.30
CA MET A 1 -20.01 14.52 11.62
C MET A 1 -18.75 15.12 12.27
N GLU A 2 -18.83 16.24 12.93
CA GLU A 2 -17.73 16.86 13.68
C GLU A 2 -17.58 16.22 15.09
N ASP A 3 -18.68 15.92 15.79
CA ASP A 3 -18.69 15.27 17.11
C ASP A 3 -18.07 13.87 17.13
N THR A 4 -18.33 13.06 16.10
CA THR A 4 -17.87 11.66 16.01
C THR A 4 -16.34 11.54 15.98
N LYS A 5 -15.64 12.54 15.43
CA LYS A 5 -14.18 12.54 15.35
C LYS A 5 -13.51 13.01 16.63
N THR A 6 -14.17 13.85 17.41
CA THR A 6 -13.67 14.33 18.70
C THR A 6 -13.49 13.17 19.68
N GLU A 7 -14.45 12.23 19.73
CA GLU A 7 -14.43 11.08 20.62
C GLU A 7 -13.30 10.08 20.30
N VAL A 8 -12.99 9.91 19.02
CA VAL A 8 -11.84 9.10 18.61
C VAL A 8 -10.54 9.74 19.10
N LEU A 9 -10.43 11.07 19.00
CA LEU A 9 -9.21 11.80 19.36
C LEU A 9 -8.99 11.86 20.89
N GLU A 10 -10.06 11.82 21.71
CA GLU A 10 -9.96 11.74 23.17
C GLU A 10 -9.27 10.46 23.67
N GLN A 11 -9.20 9.42 22.81
CA GLN A 11 -8.54 8.16 23.13
C GLN A 11 -7.00 8.23 22.97
N TYR A 12 -6.44 9.38 22.57
CA TYR A 12 -4.99 9.58 22.36
C TYR A 12 -4.41 10.61 23.33
N ASP A 13 -3.10 10.51 23.58
CA ASP A 13 -2.33 11.39 24.47
C ASP A 13 -1.73 12.60 23.73
N PHE A 14 -2.50 13.26 22.89
CA PHE A 14 -2.12 14.52 22.25
C PHE A 14 -3.27 15.52 22.26
N GLN A 15 -2.94 16.81 22.14
CA GLN A 15 -3.91 17.88 22.02
C GLN A 15 -3.97 18.38 20.58
N VAL A 16 -5.19 18.50 20.04
CA VAL A 16 -5.41 19.03 18.69
C VAL A 16 -5.57 20.53 18.75
N ASN A 17 -4.64 21.28 18.16
CA ASN A 17 -4.70 22.73 18.04
C ASN A 17 -5.58 23.16 16.86
N ASN A 18 -5.44 22.47 15.72
CA ASN A 18 -6.20 22.73 14.51
C ASN A 18 -6.37 21.45 13.68
N SER A 19 -7.35 21.45 12.77
CA SER A 19 -7.53 20.33 11.85
C SER A 19 -8.09 20.79 10.53
N TYR A 20 -7.63 20.16 9.44
CA TYR A 20 -8.09 20.45 8.07
C TYR A 20 -8.23 19.17 7.24
N ARG A 21 -8.95 19.27 6.14
CA ARG A 21 -9.19 18.13 5.26
C ARG A 21 -7.97 17.90 4.35
N GLY A 22 -7.34 16.74 4.45
CA GLY A 22 -6.38 16.22 3.48
C GLY A 22 -7.05 15.43 2.36
N ARG A 23 -6.24 14.82 1.50
CA ARG A 23 -6.71 14.05 0.32
C ARG A 23 -7.61 12.88 0.72
N ASP A 24 -7.12 12.01 1.62
CA ASP A 24 -7.82 10.79 2.06
C ASP A 24 -7.85 10.66 3.59
N ALA A 25 -7.58 11.76 4.30
CA ALA A 25 -7.49 11.80 5.75
C ALA A 25 -7.86 13.17 6.28
N ARG A 26 -8.16 13.27 7.57
CA ARG A 26 -8.16 14.54 8.29
C ARG A 26 -6.75 14.76 8.86
N ILE A 27 -6.14 15.87 8.53
CA ILE A 27 -4.84 16.27 9.08
C ILE A 27 -5.09 17.03 10.38
N LEU A 28 -4.32 16.69 11.39
CA LEU A 28 -4.38 17.23 12.73
C LEU A 28 -3.07 17.94 13.03
N ASP A 29 -3.15 19.21 13.37
CA ASP A 29 -2.05 19.95 13.98
C ASP A 29 -2.14 19.75 15.49
N THR A 30 -1.13 19.13 16.07
CA THR A 30 -1.12 18.72 17.48
C THR A 30 0.12 19.22 18.20
N ASP A 31 0.10 19.16 19.53
CA ASP A 31 1.26 19.42 20.39
C ASP A 31 2.43 18.45 20.17
N GLN A 32 2.19 17.31 19.50
CA GLN A 32 3.20 16.31 19.12
C GLN A 32 3.58 16.37 17.62
N GLY A 33 3.14 17.39 16.88
CA GLY A 33 3.37 17.57 15.46
C GLY A 33 2.16 17.22 14.61
N LEU A 34 2.39 17.06 13.32
CA LEU A 34 1.31 16.77 12.39
C LEU A 34 0.96 15.28 12.38
N LEU A 35 -0.33 15.00 12.53
CA LEU A 35 -0.88 13.65 12.47
C LEU A 35 -1.98 13.57 11.40
N SER A 36 -2.34 12.38 11.01
CA SER A 36 -3.47 12.12 10.11
C SER A 36 -4.41 11.11 10.74
N LEU A 37 -5.72 11.40 10.67
CA LEU A 37 -6.80 10.52 11.11
C LEU A 37 -7.56 10.01 9.89
N ARG A 38 -7.73 8.70 9.77
CA ARG A 38 -8.58 8.10 8.73
C ARG A 38 -9.30 6.85 9.24
N GLU A 39 -10.44 6.57 8.65
CA GLU A 39 -11.15 5.31 8.87
C GLU A 39 -10.31 4.13 8.35
N TYR A 40 -10.34 3.03 9.08
CA TYR A 40 -9.60 1.82 8.74
C TYR A 40 -10.56 0.68 8.41
N SER A 41 -10.45 0.13 7.21
CA SER A 41 -11.31 -0.96 6.71
C SER A 41 -10.58 -2.32 6.61
N GLY A 42 -9.31 -2.37 6.99
CA GLY A 42 -8.52 -3.60 6.94
C GLY A 42 -8.71 -4.50 8.16
N SER A 43 -8.10 -5.69 8.14
CA SER A 43 -8.08 -6.58 9.30
C SER A 43 -7.07 -6.11 10.36
N GLN A 44 -7.38 -6.39 11.63
CA GLN A 44 -6.48 -6.09 12.74
C GLN A 44 -5.11 -6.79 12.57
N ARG A 45 -5.11 -8.04 12.08
CA ARG A 45 -3.90 -8.81 11.81
C ARG A 45 -3.01 -8.13 10.77
N LYS A 46 -3.61 -7.54 9.73
CA LYS A 46 -2.88 -6.76 8.73
C LYS A 46 -2.28 -5.49 9.32
N LEU A 47 -3.01 -4.81 10.19
CA LEU A 47 -2.53 -3.60 10.86
C LEU A 47 -1.35 -3.91 11.81
N GLN A 48 -1.42 -5.01 12.54
CA GLN A 48 -0.31 -5.49 13.38
C GLN A 48 0.95 -5.79 12.56
N PHE A 49 0.79 -6.43 11.40
CA PHE A 49 1.90 -6.66 10.47
C PHE A 49 2.51 -5.33 9.97
N GLN A 50 1.66 -4.35 9.62
CA GLN A 50 2.13 -3.01 9.23
C GLN A 50 2.87 -2.32 10.37
N ASP A 51 2.33 -2.34 11.59
CA ASP A 51 2.96 -1.73 12.76
C ASP A 51 4.34 -2.32 13.01
N SER A 52 4.47 -3.65 13.01
CA SER A 52 5.78 -4.32 13.17
C SER A 52 6.78 -3.92 12.09
N LEU A 53 6.36 -3.85 10.83
CA LEU A 53 7.20 -3.38 9.74
C LEU A 53 7.63 -1.91 9.97
N LEU A 54 6.69 -1.03 10.29
CA LEU A 54 6.96 0.39 10.49
C LEU A 54 7.87 0.63 11.69
N GLU A 55 7.69 -0.09 12.80
CA GLU A 55 8.58 0.01 13.97
C GLU A 55 10.00 -0.49 13.64
N HIS A 56 10.11 -1.58 12.87
CA HIS A 56 11.41 -2.01 12.38
C HIS A 56 12.09 -0.93 11.53
N LEU A 57 11.36 -0.33 10.59
CA LEU A 57 11.87 0.75 9.74
C LEU A 57 12.24 2.01 10.53
N ARG A 58 11.53 2.29 11.62
CA ARG A 58 11.87 3.37 12.57
C ARG A 58 13.24 3.12 13.21
N GLY A 59 13.48 1.89 13.66
CA GLY A 59 14.77 1.46 14.18
C GLY A 59 15.92 1.59 13.18
N GLU A 60 15.63 1.38 11.90
CA GLU A 60 16.58 1.54 10.78
C GLU A 60 16.73 3.00 10.31
N GLY A 61 16.10 3.95 10.99
CA GLY A 61 16.17 5.39 10.70
C GLY A 61 15.43 5.84 9.44
N PHE A 62 14.39 5.10 9.03
CA PHE A 62 13.46 5.59 8.02
C PHE A 62 12.49 6.61 8.62
N LEU A 63 12.00 7.51 7.78
CA LEU A 63 10.83 8.32 8.06
C LEU A 63 9.66 7.72 7.27
N ALA A 64 8.57 7.42 7.98
CA ALA A 64 7.36 6.84 7.39
C ALA A 64 6.12 7.31 8.15
N ASP A 65 4.95 7.05 7.59
CA ASP A 65 3.65 7.32 8.21
C ASP A 65 3.35 6.34 9.36
N PHE A 66 4.18 6.39 10.41
CA PHE A 66 4.10 5.51 11.57
C PHE A 66 2.72 5.57 12.24
N ILE A 67 2.26 4.43 12.76
CA ILE A 67 1.00 4.36 13.51
C ILE A 67 1.22 4.96 14.90
N VAL A 68 0.29 5.80 15.32
CA VAL A 68 0.25 6.36 16.69
C VAL A 68 -0.71 5.49 17.50
N LYS A 69 -0.21 4.91 18.59
CA LYS A 69 -1.00 4.06 19.48
C LYS A 69 -1.89 4.92 20.38
N ASN A 70 -3.08 4.43 20.68
CA ASN A 70 -3.96 5.09 21.64
C ASN A 70 -3.49 4.89 23.09
N LYS A 71 -4.16 5.50 24.06
CA LYS A 71 -3.84 5.43 25.50
C LYS A 71 -3.76 4.02 26.06
N GLU A 72 -4.48 3.08 25.43
CA GLU A 72 -4.48 1.65 25.83
C GLU A 72 -3.42 0.82 25.06
N GLY A 73 -2.61 1.47 24.23
CA GLY A 73 -1.62 0.80 23.37
C GLY A 73 -2.20 0.17 22.11
N GLY A 74 -3.49 0.39 21.82
CA GLY A 74 -4.18 -0.11 20.63
C GLY A 74 -3.76 0.62 19.35
N LEU A 75 -3.82 -0.07 18.23
CA LEU A 75 -3.49 0.49 16.91
C LEU A 75 -4.69 1.21 16.26
N THR A 76 -5.90 0.97 16.76
CA THR A 76 -7.13 1.61 16.30
C THR A 76 -7.92 2.15 17.47
N SER A 77 -8.68 3.20 17.22
CA SER A 77 -9.71 3.72 18.11
C SER A 77 -11.05 3.71 17.39
N LYS A 78 -12.13 3.52 18.12
CA LYS A 78 -13.48 3.42 17.56
C LYS A 78 -14.30 4.65 17.92
N ASP A 79 -15.19 5.03 17.01
CA ASP A 79 -16.24 5.99 17.29
C ASP A 79 -17.48 5.31 17.95
N ARG A 80 -18.55 6.08 18.19
CA ARG A 80 -19.82 5.54 18.75
C ARG A 80 -20.51 4.55 17.83
N GLU A 81 -20.22 4.57 16.55
CA GLU A 81 -20.78 3.65 15.57
C GLU A 81 -19.89 2.41 15.36
N GLU A 82 -18.93 2.18 16.27
CA GLU A 82 -17.96 1.08 16.23
C GLU A 82 -17.04 1.09 14.99
N ARG A 83 -16.98 2.21 14.25
CA ARG A 83 -16.09 2.35 13.09
C ARG A 83 -14.66 2.53 13.58
N PRO A 84 -13.71 1.72 13.09
CA PRO A 84 -12.32 1.83 13.51
C PRO A 84 -11.60 2.94 12.74
N PHE A 85 -10.77 3.68 13.48
CA PHE A 85 -9.91 4.74 12.96
C PHE A 85 -8.45 4.46 13.32
N VAL A 86 -7.54 4.89 12.45
CA VAL A 86 -6.09 4.86 12.68
C VAL A 86 -5.56 6.29 12.65
N VAL A 87 -4.70 6.61 13.61
CA VAL A 87 -3.90 7.84 13.62
C VAL A 87 -2.48 7.49 13.17
N ARG A 88 -1.93 8.32 12.27
CA ARG A 88 -0.56 8.15 11.76
C ARG A 88 0.20 9.46 11.79
N VAL A 89 1.50 9.37 11.89
CA VAL A 89 2.39 10.53 11.71
C VAL A 89 2.20 11.08 10.31
N TRP A 90 2.08 12.39 10.19
CA TRP A 90 1.96 13.09 8.92
C TRP A 90 3.20 13.95 8.67
N TYR A 91 3.60 14.02 7.40
CA TYR A 91 4.74 14.83 7.00
C TYR A 91 4.33 15.83 5.91
N GLU A 92 4.76 17.06 6.06
CA GLU A 92 4.74 18.02 4.97
C GLU A 92 5.96 17.81 4.07
N GLY A 93 5.76 17.88 2.77
CA GLY A 93 6.84 17.69 1.82
C GLY A 93 6.36 17.75 0.39
N LYS A 94 7.30 17.69 -0.54
CA LYS A 94 7.01 17.60 -1.96
C LYS A 94 7.02 16.14 -2.41
N GLU A 95 5.99 15.72 -3.12
CA GLU A 95 5.96 14.41 -3.79
C GLU A 95 7.12 14.29 -4.79
N CYS A 96 7.60 13.09 -5.00
CA CYS A 96 8.67 12.82 -5.96
C CYS A 96 8.23 13.21 -7.38
N SER A 97 8.98 14.09 -8.03
CA SER A 97 8.77 14.45 -9.42
C SER A 97 9.44 13.43 -10.34
N LEU A 98 8.64 12.74 -11.16
CA LEU A 98 9.16 11.79 -12.16
C LEU A 98 9.89 12.48 -13.33
N ARG A 99 9.76 13.81 -13.45
CA ARG A 99 10.45 14.63 -14.44
C ARG A 99 11.86 15.05 -14.00
N GLU A 100 12.18 14.86 -12.73
CA GLU A 100 13.46 15.27 -12.14
C GLU A 100 14.33 14.04 -11.87
N GLU A 101 15.30 13.76 -12.75
CA GLU A 101 16.19 12.61 -12.68
C GLU A 101 16.82 12.43 -11.27
N ALA A 102 17.25 13.52 -10.66
CA ALA A 102 17.84 13.50 -9.33
C ALA A 102 16.86 12.99 -8.25
N GLN A 103 15.56 13.30 -8.37
CA GLN A 103 14.53 12.82 -7.45
C GLN A 103 14.18 11.35 -7.71
N VAL A 104 14.09 10.94 -8.98
CA VAL A 104 13.89 9.54 -9.37
C VAL A 104 15.05 8.69 -8.82
N LYS A 105 16.29 9.13 -8.99
CA LYS A 105 17.48 8.44 -8.46
C LYS A 105 17.40 8.28 -6.94
N LYS A 106 17.09 9.36 -6.21
CA LYS A 106 16.93 9.30 -4.74
C LYS A 106 15.81 8.36 -4.31
N ALA A 107 14.68 8.32 -5.05
CA ALA A 107 13.58 7.40 -4.77
C ALA A 107 14.03 5.93 -4.94
N VAL A 108 14.75 5.61 -6.01
CA VAL A 108 15.29 4.26 -6.27
C VAL A 108 16.34 3.86 -5.23
N GLU A 109 17.22 4.78 -4.83
CA GLU A 109 18.19 4.56 -3.74
C GLU A 109 17.48 4.27 -2.42
N CYS A 110 16.41 5.02 -2.12
CA CYS A 110 15.56 4.79 -0.95
C CYS A 110 14.87 3.42 -1.02
N LEU A 111 14.33 3.02 -2.18
CA LEU A 111 13.74 1.70 -2.38
C LEU A 111 14.75 0.58 -2.17
N ALA A 112 15.95 0.71 -2.73
CA ALA A 112 17.01 -0.28 -2.55
C ALA A 112 17.43 -0.43 -1.07
N ARG A 113 17.48 0.67 -0.32
CA ARG A 113 17.70 0.64 1.13
C ARG A 113 16.54 -0.03 1.85
N LEU A 114 15.28 0.34 1.52
CA LEU A 114 14.07 -0.28 2.07
C LEU A 114 14.11 -1.79 1.90
N HIS A 115 14.36 -2.28 0.70
CA HIS A 115 14.39 -3.70 0.40
C HIS A 115 15.48 -4.46 1.17
N ARG A 116 16.62 -3.84 1.46
CA ARG A 116 17.64 -4.44 2.31
C ARG A 116 17.20 -4.56 3.75
N CYS A 117 16.58 -3.51 4.29
CA CYS A 117 16.09 -3.49 5.67
C CYS A 117 14.85 -4.38 5.85
N CYS A 118 14.00 -4.52 4.83
CA CYS A 118 12.78 -5.34 4.88
C CYS A 118 13.06 -6.83 4.64
N ARG A 119 14.09 -7.39 5.29
CA ARG A 119 14.41 -8.83 5.31
C ARG A 119 14.53 -9.30 6.73
N GLY A 120 13.96 -10.47 7.03
CA GLY A 120 14.07 -11.07 8.35
C GLY A 120 13.34 -10.30 9.45
N ILE A 121 12.34 -9.47 9.09
CA ILE A 121 11.60 -8.67 10.07
C ILE A 121 10.98 -9.54 11.16
N ALA A 122 10.94 -9.03 12.39
CA ALA A 122 10.19 -9.66 13.47
C ALA A 122 8.69 -9.54 13.18
N LEU A 123 7.97 -10.64 13.31
CA LEU A 123 6.52 -10.67 13.15
C LEU A 123 5.84 -10.71 14.51
N PRO A 124 4.64 -10.16 14.65
CA PRO A 124 3.85 -10.28 15.88
C PRO A 124 3.57 -11.75 16.21
N GLU A 125 3.31 -12.04 17.48
CA GLU A 125 2.91 -13.38 17.92
C GLU A 125 1.65 -13.86 17.17
N GLY A 126 1.67 -15.11 16.71
CA GLY A 126 0.59 -15.70 15.93
C GLY A 126 0.44 -15.20 14.50
N VAL A 127 1.40 -14.43 14.00
CA VAL A 127 1.43 -13.91 12.63
C VAL A 127 2.56 -14.60 11.85
N GLU A 128 2.24 -15.21 10.73
CA GLU A 128 3.21 -15.85 9.85
C GLU A 128 3.41 -15.06 8.55
N ALA A 129 4.63 -15.11 8.00
CA ALA A 129 4.94 -14.44 6.74
C ALA A 129 4.06 -14.94 5.59
N ALA A 130 3.69 -16.21 5.60
CA ALA A 130 2.82 -16.84 4.61
C ALA A 130 1.42 -16.22 4.54
N ASP A 131 0.92 -15.64 5.65
CA ASP A 131 -0.40 -15.01 5.71
C ASP A 131 -0.50 -13.73 4.86
N PHE A 132 0.64 -13.13 4.54
CA PHE A 132 0.71 -11.84 3.83
C PHE A 132 1.38 -11.95 2.47
N VAL A 133 1.49 -13.15 1.92
CA VAL A 133 2.01 -13.34 0.56
C VAL A 133 1.02 -12.82 -0.47
N GLN A 134 1.52 -12.07 -1.45
CA GLN A 134 0.72 -11.70 -2.60
C GLN A 134 0.68 -12.86 -3.61
N ASP A 135 -0.49 -13.43 -3.81
CA ASP A 135 -0.73 -14.46 -4.82
C ASP A 135 -0.89 -13.82 -6.21
N VAL A 136 0.23 -13.55 -6.87
CA VAL A 136 0.25 -12.93 -8.21
C VAL A 136 -0.38 -13.86 -9.25
N SER A 137 -0.18 -15.18 -9.15
CA SER A 137 -0.79 -16.15 -10.06
C SER A 137 -2.31 -16.14 -9.98
N GLY A 138 -2.85 -16.21 -8.75
CA GLY A 138 -4.29 -16.12 -8.53
C GLY A 138 -4.90 -14.77 -8.92
N ILE A 139 -4.13 -13.68 -8.81
CA ILE A 139 -4.55 -12.34 -9.29
C ILE A 139 -4.70 -12.36 -10.81
N LEU A 140 -3.71 -12.86 -11.56
CA LEU A 140 -3.77 -12.95 -13.03
C LEU A 140 -4.93 -13.84 -13.49
N GLU A 141 -5.10 -15.01 -12.88
CA GLU A 141 -6.21 -15.91 -13.20
C GLU A 141 -7.57 -15.27 -12.91
N ARG A 142 -7.71 -14.57 -11.78
CA ARG A 142 -8.94 -13.86 -11.44
C ARG A 142 -9.26 -12.80 -12.48
N HIS A 143 -8.29 -11.95 -12.86
CA HIS A 143 -8.50 -10.93 -13.89
C HIS A 143 -8.89 -11.55 -15.24
N ASN A 144 -8.26 -12.64 -15.64
CA ASN A 144 -8.63 -13.36 -16.87
C ASN A 144 -10.07 -13.93 -16.80
N ARG A 145 -10.51 -14.42 -15.62
CA ARG A 145 -11.90 -14.84 -15.41
C ARG A 145 -12.87 -13.66 -15.47
N GLU A 146 -12.52 -12.54 -14.86
CA GLU A 146 -13.33 -11.32 -14.89
C GLU A 146 -13.50 -10.79 -16.32
N MET A 147 -12.41 -10.73 -17.10
CA MET A 147 -12.48 -10.35 -18.51
C MET A 147 -13.42 -11.25 -19.31
N ARG A 148 -13.39 -12.57 -19.11
CA ARG A 148 -14.32 -13.51 -19.76
C ARG A 148 -15.78 -13.25 -19.36
N LYS A 149 -16.04 -13.04 -18.07
CA LYS A 149 -17.39 -12.72 -17.57
C LYS A 149 -17.90 -11.41 -18.17
N THR A 150 -17.08 -10.36 -18.17
CA THR A 150 -17.42 -9.06 -18.76
C THR A 150 -17.73 -9.19 -20.24
N ARG A 151 -16.90 -9.90 -21.01
CA ARG A 151 -17.18 -10.17 -22.43
C ARG A 151 -18.53 -10.85 -22.62
N SER A 152 -18.81 -11.91 -21.84
CA SER A 152 -20.08 -12.65 -21.95
C SER A 152 -21.27 -11.76 -21.65
N TYR A 153 -21.18 -10.94 -20.62
CA TYR A 153 -22.20 -9.96 -20.25
C TYR A 153 -22.41 -8.94 -21.36
N VAL A 154 -21.36 -8.29 -21.85
CA VAL A 154 -21.47 -7.27 -22.91
C VAL A 154 -22.02 -7.89 -24.20
N ARG A 155 -21.64 -9.11 -24.56
CA ARG A 155 -22.19 -9.81 -25.75
C ARG A 155 -23.68 -10.06 -25.66
N SER A 156 -24.21 -10.37 -24.47
CA SER A 156 -25.64 -10.67 -24.27
C SER A 156 -26.54 -9.43 -24.36
N ARG A 157 -26.00 -8.21 -24.24
CA ARG A 157 -26.79 -6.98 -24.34
C ARG A 157 -27.27 -6.71 -25.76
N ARG A 158 -28.55 -6.32 -25.92
CA ARG A 158 -29.13 -5.97 -27.22
C ARG A 158 -28.55 -4.67 -27.79
N GLY A 159 -28.45 -3.62 -26.96
CA GLY A 159 -27.81 -2.34 -27.30
C GLY A 159 -26.44 -2.26 -26.62
N LYS A 160 -25.43 -1.82 -27.35
CA LYS A 160 -24.06 -1.63 -26.84
C LYS A 160 -23.67 -0.17 -26.96
N THR A 161 -22.98 0.35 -25.94
CA THR A 161 -22.32 1.65 -26.00
C THR A 161 -21.06 1.55 -26.86
N ASP A 162 -20.52 2.69 -27.30
CA ASP A 162 -19.25 2.74 -28.04
C ASP A 162 -18.10 2.14 -27.26
N PHE A 163 -18.07 2.36 -25.93
CA PHE A 163 -17.10 1.72 -25.05
C PHE A 163 -17.21 0.19 -25.05
N GLU A 164 -18.42 -0.35 -24.97
CA GLU A 164 -18.66 -1.79 -24.98
C GLU A 164 -18.28 -2.42 -26.34
N ALA A 165 -18.55 -1.71 -27.44
CA ALA A 165 -18.11 -2.14 -28.77
C ALA A 165 -16.59 -2.17 -28.88
N ALA A 166 -15.91 -1.11 -28.45
CA ALA A 166 -14.44 -1.04 -28.41
C ALA A 166 -13.84 -2.13 -27.51
N PHE A 167 -14.43 -2.37 -26.32
CA PHE A 167 -14.00 -3.47 -25.44
C PHE A 167 -14.08 -4.83 -26.15
N LEU A 168 -15.17 -5.14 -26.83
CA LEU A 168 -15.29 -6.41 -27.55
C LEU A 168 -14.28 -6.56 -28.69
N GLN A 169 -13.93 -5.47 -29.34
CA GLN A 169 -12.91 -5.45 -30.38
C GLN A 169 -11.52 -5.74 -29.85
N CYS A 170 -11.15 -5.11 -28.72
CA CYS A 170 -9.83 -5.27 -28.11
C CYS A 170 -9.68 -6.54 -27.26
N TYR A 171 -10.80 -7.12 -26.81
CA TYR A 171 -10.82 -8.26 -25.88
C TYR A 171 -9.94 -9.44 -26.30
N PRO A 172 -9.96 -9.95 -27.58
CA PRO A 172 -9.17 -11.12 -27.93
C PRO A 172 -7.67 -10.93 -27.68
N GLU A 173 -7.15 -9.79 -28.06
CA GLU A 173 -5.74 -9.45 -27.91
C GLU A 173 -5.32 -9.37 -26.42
N PHE A 174 -6.08 -8.63 -25.61
CA PHE A 174 -5.76 -8.45 -24.20
C PHE A 174 -5.97 -9.73 -23.40
N TYR A 175 -6.98 -10.52 -23.72
CA TYR A 175 -7.19 -11.81 -23.09
C TYR A 175 -6.05 -12.81 -23.39
N GLU A 176 -5.59 -12.87 -24.63
CA GLU A 176 -4.46 -13.70 -25.03
C GLU A 176 -3.15 -13.25 -24.33
N LYS A 177 -2.90 -11.94 -24.26
CA LYS A 177 -1.77 -11.39 -23.49
C LYS A 177 -1.84 -11.79 -22.01
N GLY A 178 -3.01 -11.69 -21.41
CA GLY A 178 -3.23 -12.10 -20.02
C GLY A 178 -3.04 -13.60 -19.79
N ALA A 179 -3.51 -14.43 -20.72
CA ALA A 179 -3.32 -15.88 -20.65
C ALA A 179 -1.83 -16.27 -20.80
N ARG A 180 -1.13 -15.68 -21.76
CA ARG A 180 0.33 -15.90 -21.94
C ARG A 180 1.13 -15.42 -20.74
N ALA A 181 0.75 -14.29 -20.11
CA ALA A 181 1.42 -13.82 -18.91
C ALA A 181 1.26 -14.79 -17.74
N ALA A 182 0.06 -15.34 -17.54
CA ALA A 182 -0.19 -16.34 -16.50
C ALA A 182 0.61 -17.64 -16.74
N GLU A 183 0.65 -18.12 -17.99
CA GLU A 183 1.44 -19.30 -18.37
C GLU A 183 2.95 -19.07 -18.17
N ALA A 184 3.47 -17.94 -18.64
CA ALA A 184 4.87 -17.58 -18.49
C ALA A 184 5.28 -17.48 -17.01
N LEU A 185 4.40 -16.92 -16.16
CA LEU A 185 4.64 -16.86 -14.72
C LEU A 185 4.69 -18.26 -14.11
N ALA A 186 3.76 -19.14 -14.48
CA ALA A 186 3.70 -20.52 -13.98
C ALA A 186 4.93 -21.35 -14.37
N GLN A 187 5.50 -21.11 -15.55
CA GLN A 187 6.70 -21.78 -16.06
C GLN A 187 8.02 -21.14 -15.58
N SER A 188 7.94 -19.98 -14.94
CA SER A 188 9.10 -19.24 -14.46
C SER A 188 9.59 -19.73 -13.08
N ALA A 189 10.74 -19.21 -12.63
CA ALA A 189 11.24 -19.41 -11.27
C ALA A 189 10.46 -18.62 -10.18
N TYR A 190 9.34 -17.96 -10.53
CA TYR A 190 8.60 -17.11 -9.61
C TYR A 190 8.14 -17.85 -8.36
N GLY A 191 7.66 -19.09 -8.49
CA GLY A 191 7.26 -19.91 -7.33
C GLY A 191 8.39 -20.10 -6.32
N ASN A 192 9.59 -20.39 -6.81
CA ASN A 192 10.77 -20.53 -5.96
C ASN A 192 11.17 -19.20 -5.30
N LEU A 193 11.13 -18.09 -6.04
CA LEU A 193 11.42 -16.75 -5.52
C LEU A 193 10.41 -16.33 -4.45
N SER A 194 9.13 -16.65 -4.64
CA SER A 194 8.08 -16.38 -3.67
C SER A 194 8.25 -17.21 -2.40
N ALA A 195 8.56 -18.49 -2.52
CA ALA A 195 8.85 -19.36 -1.36
C ALA A 195 10.09 -18.86 -0.58
N GLN A 196 11.16 -18.46 -1.29
CA GLN A 196 12.32 -17.85 -0.67
C GLN A 196 11.98 -16.53 0.04
N ALA A 197 11.11 -15.70 -0.54
CA ALA A 197 10.68 -14.45 0.09
C ALA A 197 9.93 -14.70 1.40
N VAL A 198 9.13 -15.77 1.48
CA VAL A 198 8.47 -16.20 2.74
C VAL A 198 9.51 -16.65 3.76
N GLN A 199 10.44 -17.52 3.37
CA GLN A 199 11.46 -18.04 4.26
C GLN A 199 12.33 -16.92 4.83
N GLU A 200 12.73 -15.96 4.01
CA GLU A 200 13.57 -14.83 4.40
C GLU A 200 12.77 -13.64 4.92
N ARG A 201 11.44 -13.75 5.02
CA ARG A 201 10.55 -12.66 5.43
C ARG A 201 10.85 -11.36 4.69
N ARG A 202 10.93 -11.43 3.37
CA ARG A 202 11.15 -10.27 2.50
C ARG A 202 9.85 -9.52 2.32
N VAL A 203 9.81 -8.27 2.73
CA VAL A 203 8.61 -7.45 2.62
C VAL A 203 8.77 -6.41 1.51
N CYS A 204 7.71 -6.28 0.70
CA CYS A 204 7.51 -5.25 -0.30
C CYS A 204 6.71 -4.09 0.28
N HIS A 205 6.91 -2.88 -0.22
CA HIS A 205 6.06 -1.73 0.07
C HIS A 205 4.64 -1.94 -0.49
N GLY A 206 4.54 -2.53 -1.66
CA GLY A 206 3.28 -2.88 -2.33
C GLY A 206 2.52 -1.71 -2.96
N SER A 207 3.04 -0.48 -2.83
CA SER A 207 2.48 0.73 -3.42
C SER A 207 3.56 1.80 -3.63
N PHE A 208 4.75 1.39 -4.09
CA PHE A 208 5.88 2.30 -4.27
C PHE A 208 5.71 3.09 -5.58
N HIS A 209 5.28 4.34 -5.46
CA HIS A 209 5.14 5.28 -6.58
C HIS A 209 5.37 6.72 -6.11
N GLN A 210 5.46 7.66 -7.04
CA GLN A 210 5.87 9.05 -6.79
C GLN A 210 5.08 9.76 -5.67
N HIS A 211 3.79 9.48 -5.53
CA HIS A 211 2.93 10.12 -4.52
C HIS A 211 3.18 9.59 -3.10
N ASN A 212 3.83 8.44 -2.97
CA ASN A 212 4.15 7.81 -1.68
C ASN A 212 5.62 8.02 -1.27
N VAL A 213 6.36 8.82 -2.05
CA VAL A 213 7.73 9.22 -1.75
C VAL A 213 7.75 10.74 -1.62
N LEU A 214 7.94 11.25 -0.40
CA LEU A 214 8.05 12.69 -0.13
C LEU A 214 9.49 13.10 0.14
N PHE A 215 9.82 14.31 -0.28
CA PHE A 215 11.05 14.99 0.11
C PHE A 215 10.70 16.11 1.09
N SER A 216 11.13 15.98 2.34
CA SER A 216 10.88 16.90 3.45
C SER A 216 12.18 17.20 4.19
N GLY A 217 12.56 18.49 4.27
CA GLY A 217 13.76 18.91 5.01
C GLY A 217 15.06 18.19 4.60
N GLY A 218 15.21 17.86 3.31
CA GLY A 218 16.37 17.13 2.78
C GLY A 218 16.33 15.61 3.02
N LYS A 219 15.30 15.10 3.67
CA LYS A 219 15.08 13.67 3.95
C LYS A 219 14.00 13.09 3.03
N THR A 220 14.07 11.78 2.81
CA THR A 220 13.02 11.02 2.10
C THR A 220 12.08 10.38 3.11
N VAL A 221 10.79 10.57 2.90
CA VAL A 221 9.71 9.99 3.73
C VAL A 221 8.93 9.02 2.85
N LEU A 222 8.62 7.85 3.37
CA LEU A 222 7.80 6.84 2.70
C LEU A 222 6.42 6.78 3.35
N LEU A 223 5.39 6.77 2.51
CA LEU A 223 3.99 6.79 2.94
C LEU A 223 3.21 5.59 2.40
N GLN A 224 2.05 5.29 3.02
CA GLN A 224 1.06 4.36 2.50
C GLN A 224 1.53 2.90 2.42
N PHE A 225 1.95 2.36 3.56
CA PHE A 225 2.30 0.93 3.70
C PHE A 225 1.08 -0.01 3.77
N ASP A 226 -0.12 0.45 3.43
CA ASP A 226 -1.35 -0.36 3.53
C ASP A 226 -1.33 -1.63 2.67
N ARG A 227 -0.59 -1.60 1.58
CA ARG A 227 -0.42 -2.73 0.66
C ARG A 227 0.87 -3.52 0.89
N CYS A 228 1.63 -3.23 1.96
CA CYS A 228 2.85 -3.98 2.24
C CYS A 228 2.52 -5.48 2.34
N HIS A 229 3.37 -6.31 1.80
CA HIS A 229 3.16 -7.76 1.74
C HIS A 229 4.49 -8.50 1.67
N VAL A 230 4.48 -9.77 2.01
CA VAL A 230 5.63 -10.64 1.79
C VAL A 230 5.67 -11.05 0.32
N GLY A 231 6.81 -10.89 -0.33
CA GLY A 231 6.90 -11.22 -1.75
C GLY A 231 8.23 -10.88 -2.41
N VAL A 232 8.24 -11.00 -3.72
CA VAL A 232 9.39 -10.70 -4.57
C VAL A 232 9.55 -9.19 -4.69
N GLN A 233 10.50 -8.61 -3.97
CA GLN A 233 10.73 -7.18 -3.84
C GLN A 233 10.91 -6.44 -5.18
N LEU A 234 11.27 -7.15 -6.26
CA LEU A 234 11.37 -6.57 -7.61
C LEU A 234 10.04 -5.97 -8.10
N SER A 235 8.89 -6.41 -7.56
CA SER A 235 7.57 -5.87 -7.91
C SER A 235 7.45 -4.38 -7.62
N ASP A 236 7.97 -3.90 -6.48
CA ASP A 236 7.97 -2.47 -6.16
C ASP A 236 8.79 -1.65 -7.17
N LEU A 237 9.96 -2.17 -7.58
CA LEU A 237 10.79 -1.51 -8.60
C LEU A 237 10.07 -1.47 -9.95
N TYR A 238 9.42 -2.58 -10.36
CA TYR A 238 8.64 -2.63 -11.58
C TYR A 238 7.53 -1.58 -11.58
N ASP A 239 6.75 -1.49 -10.49
CA ASP A 239 5.65 -0.53 -10.37
C ASP A 239 6.14 0.92 -10.45
N PHE A 240 7.28 1.23 -9.81
CA PHE A 240 7.88 2.56 -9.88
C PHE A 240 8.42 2.88 -11.29
N MET A 241 9.19 1.96 -11.88
CA MET A 241 9.76 2.14 -13.22
C MET A 241 8.69 2.30 -14.29
N ARG A 242 7.59 1.55 -14.19
CA ARG A 242 6.45 1.71 -15.09
C ARG A 242 5.91 3.14 -15.05
N LYS A 243 5.83 3.75 -13.85
CA LYS A 243 5.39 5.16 -13.69
C LYS A 243 6.40 6.17 -14.22
N VAL A 244 7.68 5.86 -14.19
CA VAL A 244 8.73 6.72 -14.77
C VAL A 244 8.68 6.70 -16.30
N MET A 245 8.25 5.58 -16.91
CA MET A 245 8.20 5.40 -18.37
C MET A 245 6.88 5.85 -19.00
N GLU A 246 5.80 6.03 -18.23
CA GLU A 246 4.52 6.60 -18.67
C GLU A 246 4.62 8.13 -18.86
#